data_357eec0b8625fac9ebc7e16413760eef
#
_entry.id   357eec0b8625fac9ebc7e16413760eef
#
_cell.length_a   1.000
_cell.length_b   1.000
_cell.length_c   1.000
_cell.angle_alpha   90.00
_cell.angle_beta   90.00
_cell.angle_gamma   90.00
#
_symmetry.space_group_name_H-M   'P 1'
#
loop_
_entity.id
_entity.type
_entity.pdbx_description
1 polymer ?
#
loop_
_entity_poly.entity_id
_entity_poly.type
_entity_poly.pdbx_seq_one_letter_code
_entity_poly.pdbx_strand_id
1 'polypeptide(L)'
;VSALDGAKSVLIVPCRMCPATSLAVRNNRPFFELFKSFLRSPPLEDHIKTLQSRLEERGFNTGVYFPRQFLACAWTSSERKRLLKRAKQFDTVIVLGCDSATESAREALKSIDCKIIQGMEVKGIVNVKARFHFPGTVSLEDCRIVSMPNKKKE
;
A
#
# COMPACT_ATOMS: atom_id res chain seq x y z
N VAL A 1 -16.32 1.22 -5.78
CA VAL A 1 -16.68 2.32 -6.70
C VAL A 1 -17.39 3.42 -5.94
N SER A 2 -18.42 3.12 -5.14
CA SER A 2 -19.14 4.11 -4.33
C SER A 2 -18.25 4.92 -3.35
N ALA A 3 -17.12 4.35 -2.93
CA ALA A 3 -16.19 5.06 -2.05
C ALA A 3 -15.47 6.25 -2.72
N LEU A 4 -15.49 6.35 -4.04
CA LEU A 4 -14.86 7.43 -4.82
C LEU A 4 -15.88 8.46 -5.35
N ASP A 5 -17.15 8.35 -4.96
CA ASP A 5 -18.17 9.28 -5.42
C ASP A 5 -17.81 10.72 -4.99
N GLY A 6 -17.83 11.63 -5.98
CA GLY A 6 -17.43 13.02 -5.81
C GLY A 6 -15.93 13.33 -5.89
N ALA A 7 -15.06 12.30 -5.93
CA ALA A 7 -13.63 12.50 -6.12
C ALA A 7 -13.30 12.97 -7.54
N LYS A 8 -12.26 13.80 -7.68
CA LYS A 8 -11.68 14.22 -8.96
C LYS A 8 -10.21 13.79 -9.07
N SER A 9 -9.54 13.73 -7.94
CA SER A 9 -8.12 13.42 -7.86
C SER A 9 -7.83 12.42 -6.75
N VAL A 10 -7.00 11.43 -7.04
CA VAL A 10 -6.71 10.30 -6.16
C VAL A 10 -5.21 10.12 -5.97
N LEU A 11 -4.76 10.17 -4.73
CA LEU A 11 -3.39 9.82 -4.36
C LEU A 11 -3.36 8.38 -3.84
N ILE A 12 -2.55 7.53 -4.45
CA ILE A 12 -2.32 6.15 -4.00
C ILE A 12 -1.10 6.13 -3.08
N VAL A 13 -1.28 5.62 -1.87
CA VAL A 13 -0.21 5.54 -0.84
C VAL A 13 -0.03 4.08 -0.43
N PRO A 14 0.96 3.38 -0.98
CA PRO A 14 1.21 1.98 -0.64
C PRO A 14 2.04 1.83 0.63
N CYS A 15 1.65 0.89 1.49
CA CYS A 15 2.55 0.30 2.46
C CYS A 15 3.46 -0.72 1.75
N ARG A 16 4.76 -0.67 2.01
CA ARG A 16 5.74 -1.48 1.26
C ARG A 16 5.93 -2.89 1.83
N MET A 17 5.27 -3.24 2.92
CA MET A 17 5.38 -4.55 3.57
C MET A 17 4.18 -5.46 3.30
N CYS A 18 3.09 -5.29 4.01
CA CYS A 18 1.95 -6.22 3.95
C CYS A 18 1.35 -6.39 2.53
N PRO A 19 1.10 -5.32 1.75
CA PRO A 19 0.63 -5.46 0.37
C PRO A 19 1.64 -6.17 -0.52
N ALA A 20 2.92 -5.81 -0.42
CA ALA A 20 3.98 -6.43 -1.21
C ALA A 20 4.11 -7.93 -0.90
N THR A 21 4.07 -8.31 0.39
CA THR A 21 4.07 -9.71 0.83
C THR A 21 2.87 -10.47 0.25
N SER A 22 1.67 -9.90 0.40
CA SER A 22 0.43 -10.55 -0.08
C SER A 22 0.43 -10.75 -1.59
N LEU A 23 0.90 -9.77 -2.35
CA LEU A 23 0.98 -9.85 -3.81
C LEU A 23 2.09 -10.79 -4.28
N ALA A 24 3.23 -10.82 -3.60
CA ALA A 24 4.32 -11.75 -3.91
C ALA A 24 3.88 -13.21 -3.72
N VAL A 25 3.24 -13.51 -2.59
CA VAL A 25 2.70 -14.83 -2.29
C VAL A 25 1.61 -15.22 -3.29
N ARG A 26 0.64 -14.33 -3.54
CA ARG A 26 -0.48 -14.59 -4.46
C ARG A 26 -0.02 -14.86 -5.89
N ASN A 27 0.99 -14.12 -6.36
CA ASN A 27 1.45 -14.16 -7.74
C ASN A 27 2.63 -15.12 -7.92
N ASN A 28 3.10 -15.78 -6.86
CA ASN A 28 4.32 -16.60 -6.84
C ASN A 28 5.51 -15.89 -7.48
N ARG A 29 5.75 -14.64 -7.07
CA ARG A 29 6.80 -13.76 -7.60
C ARG A 29 7.74 -13.31 -6.48
N PRO A 30 8.97 -12.88 -6.82
CA PRO A 30 9.89 -12.33 -5.84
C PRO A 30 9.28 -11.20 -5.04
N PHE A 31 9.54 -11.20 -3.73
CA PHE A 31 9.07 -10.16 -2.82
C PHE A 31 9.80 -8.84 -3.02
N PHE A 32 11.14 -8.90 -3.08
CA PHE A 32 12.00 -7.77 -3.36
C PHE A 32 13.11 -8.09 -4.34
N GLU A 33 13.49 -7.07 -5.11
CA GLU A 33 14.71 -7.05 -5.93
C GLU A 33 15.65 -5.97 -5.40
N LEU A 34 16.83 -6.37 -4.90
CA LEU A 34 17.75 -5.48 -4.17
C LEU A 34 18.76 -4.73 -5.05
N PHE A 35 19.08 -5.26 -6.26
CA PHE A 35 20.17 -4.70 -7.07
C PHE A 35 19.74 -3.85 -8.26
N LYS A 36 18.51 -3.96 -8.74
CA LYS A 36 18.04 -3.20 -9.90
C LYS A 36 17.54 -1.80 -9.55
N SER A 37 17.07 -1.61 -8.35
CA SER A 37 16.78 -0.30 -7.75
C SER A 37 16.41 -0.55 -6.30
N PHE A 38 17.18 0.01 -5.41
CA PHE A 38 17.08 -0.12 -3.96
C PHE A 38 15.63 -0.37 -3.49
N LEU A 39 15.33 -1.61 -3.13
CA LEU A 39 14.09 -2.07 -2.50
C LEU A 39 12.81 -1.89 -3.35
N ARG A 40 12.78 -2.44 -4.54
CA ARG A 40 11.56 -2.58 -5.35
C ARG A 40 10.84 -3.88 -5.03
N SER A 41 9.51 -3.81 -5.03
CA SER A 41 8.65 -4.99 -5.07
C SER A 41 7.88 -5.01 -6.39
N PRO A 42 8.34 -5.75 -7.40
CA PRO A 42 7.71 -5.76 -8.70
C PRO A 42 6.20 -6.10 -8.66
N PRO A 43 5.74 -7.07 -7.86
CA PRO A 43 4.31 -7.35 -7.75
C PRO A 43 3.48 -6.18 -7.24
N LEU A 44 4.03 -5.40 -6.29
CA LEU A 44 3.34 -4.22 -5.75
C LEU A 44 3.30 -3.09 -6.79
N GLU A 45 4.41 -2.84 -7.48
CA GLU A 45 4.48 -1.79 -8.50
C GLU A 45 3.54 -2.06 -9.68
N ASP A 46 3.47 -3.30 -10.15
CA ASP A 46 2.56 -3.71 -11.23
C ASP A 46 1.10 -3.55 -10.79
N HIS A 47 0.79 -3.91 -9.55
CA HIS A 47 -0.55 -3.71 -8.99
C HIS A 47 -0.93 -2.23 -8.93
N ILE A 48 -0.02 -1.37 -8.47
CA ILE A 48 -0.24 0.08 -8.40
C ILE A 48 -0.46 0.67 -9.81
N LYS A 49 0.36 0.29 -10.78
CA LYS A 49 0.19 0.73 -12.18
C LYS A 49 -1.17 0.33 -12.75
N THR A 50 -1.58 -0.91 -12.50
CA THR A 50 -2.90 -1.40 -12.92
C THR A 50 -4.03 -0.60 -12.26
N LEU A 51 -3.90 -0.31 -10.97
CA LEU A 51 -4.88 0.50 -10.25
C LEU A 51 -4.94 1.94 -10.80
N GLN A 52 -3.79 2.56 -11.05
CA GLN A 52 -3.72 3.89 -11.66
C GLN A 52 -4.44 3.93 -13.01
N SER A 53 -4.06 3.03 -13.93
CA SER A 53 -4.69 2.99 -15.26
C SER A 53 -6.21 2.87 -15.18
N ARG A 54 -6.72 2.00 -14.30
CA ARG A 54 -8.15 1.83 -14.09
C ARG A 54 -8.85 3.06 -13.51
N LEU A 55 -8.16 3.84 -12.69
CA LEU A 55 -8.68 5.10 -12.15
C LEU A 55 -8.67 6.19 -13.24
N GLU A 56 -7.60 6.28 -14.02
CA GLU A 56 -7.45 7.23 -15.12
C GLU A 56 -8.47 6.98 -16.23
N GLU A 57 -8.72 5.73 -16.60
CA GLU A 57 -9.79 5.33 -17.53
C GLU A 57 -11.18 5.77 -17.07
N ARG A 58 -11.37 5.98 -15.78
CA ARG A 58 -12.61 6.50 -15.18
C ARG A 58 -12.62 8.03 -15.00
N GLY A 59 -11.59 8.70 -15.49
CA GLY A 59 -11.49 10.16 -15.47
C GLY A 59 -10.88 10.76 -14.20
N PHE A 60 -10.31 9.96 -13.28
CA PHE A 60 -9.63 10.49 -12.11
C PHE A 60 -8.22 10.98 -12.47
N ASN A 61 -7.83 12.12 -11.94
CA ASN A 61 -6.42 12.52 -11.92
C ASN A 61 -5.71 11.73 -10.82
N THR A 62 -4.68 10.96 -11.16
CA THR A 62 -4.02 10.09 -10.21
C THR A 62 -2.59 10.49 -9.87
N GLY A 63 -2.15 10.14 -8.69
CA GLY A 63 -0.77 10.23 -8.27
C GLY A 63 -0.40 9.07 -7.35
N VAL A 64 0.90 8.80 -7.26
CA VAL A 64 1.41 7.81 -6.31
C VAL A 64 2.42 8.49 -5.40
N TYR A 65 2.34 8.17 -4.12
CA TYR A 65 3.33 8.57 -3.13
C TYR A 65 3.93 7.31 -2.49
N PHE A 66 5.15 6.97 -2.87
CA PHE A 66 5.90 5.91 -2.23
C PHE A 66 6.59 6.44 -0.97
N PRO A 67 6.16 6.00 0.23
CA PRO A 67 6.86 6.33 1.46
C PRO A 67 8.32 5.85 1.40
N ARG A 68 9.25 6.64 1.94
CA ARG A 68 10.65 6.22 2.06
C ARG A 68 10.83 5.12 3.10
N GLN A 69 9.94 5.08 4.09
CA GLN A 69 9.90 4.05 5.12
C GLN A 69 9.04 2.87 4.68
N PHE A 70 9.47 1.66 5.03
CA PHE A 70 8.77 0.43 4.66
C PHE A 70 7.42 0.28 5.33
N LEU A 71 7.35 0.62 6.62
CA LEU A 71 6.19 0.42 7.47
C LEU A 71 5.36 1.69 7.53
N ALA A 72 4.20 1.68 6.91
CA ALA A 72 3.27 2.81 6.98
C ALA A 72 2.67 3.00 8.39
N CYS A 73 2.59 1.95 9.19
CA CYS A 73 2.11 2.00 10.58
C CYS A 73 3.11 2.63 11.56
N ALA A 74 4.37 2.88 11.16
CA ALA A 74 5.43 3.41 12.01
C ALA A 74 6.16 4.60 11.37
N TRP A 75 5.46 5.49 10.68
CA TRP A 75 6.06 6.65 10.02
C TRP A 75 6.58 7.68 11.01
N THR A 76 7.76 8.20 10.72
CA THR A 76 8.34 9.34 11.44
C THR A 76 7.56 10.62 11.16
N SER A 77 7.75 11.63 12.01
CA SER A 77 7.15 12.95 11.81
C SER A 77 7.55 13.57 10.46
N SER A 78 8.78 13.31 9.97
CA SER A 78 9.25 13.83 8.68
C SER A 78 8.52 13.16 7.51
N GLU A 79 8.23 11.86 7.59
CA GLU A 79 7.49 11.14 6.56
C GLU A 79 6.02 11.58 6.52
N ARG A 80 5.40 11.77 7.69
CA ARG A 80 4.04 12.33 7.80
C ARG A 80 3.93 13.72 7.18
N LYS A 81 4.92 14.60 7.41
CA LYS A 81 4.98 15.94 6.80
C LYS A 81 5.11 15.87 5.27
N ARG A 82 5.89 14.91 4.72
CA ARG A 82 6.02 14.71 3.27
C ARG A 82 4.72 14.22 2.66
N LEU A 83 4.06 13.25 3.30
CA LEU A 83 2.74 12.78 2.87
C LEU A 83 1.74 13.95 2.86
N LEU A 84 1.67 14.73 3.93
CA LEU A 84 0.79 15.90 4.03
C LEU A 84 1.04 16.89 2.89
N LYS A 85 2.31 17.22 2.62
CA LYS A 85 2.66 18.12 1.50
C LYS A 85 2.17 17.60 0.15
N ARG A 86 2.29 16.29 -0.09
CA ARG A 86 1.87 15.66 -1.35
C ARG A 86 0.34 15.57 -1.44
N ALA A 87 -0.32 15.19 -0.35
CA ALA A 87 -1.75 14.97 -0.30
C ALA A 87 -2.59 16.25 -0.50
N LYS A 88 -2.04 17.43 -0.21
CA LYS A 88 -2.73 18.72 -0.47
C LYS A 88 -3.17 18.96 -1.92
N GLN A 89 -2.62 18.20 -2.86
CA GLN A 89 -2.95 18.30 -4.29
C GLN A 89 -4.08 17.35 -4.71
N PHE A 90 -4.61 16.56 -3.77
CA PHE A 90 -5.59 15.52 -4.03
C PHE A 90 -6.77 15.65 -3.06
N ASP A 91 -7.97 15.37 -3.54
CA ASP A 91 -9.18 15.34 -2.70
C ASP A 91 -9.39 13.98 -2.02
N THR A 92 -8.77 12.93 -2.54
CA THR A 92 -8.90 11.59 -2.00
C THR A 92 -7.54 10.87 -1.93
N VAL A 93 -7.33 10.14 -0.85
CA VAL A 93 -6.15 9.28 -0.65
C VAL A 93 -6.60 7.83 -0.49
N ILE A 94 -6.09 6.94 -1.32
CA ILE A 94 -6.25 5.49 -1.17
C ILE A 94 -5.00 4.93 -0.50
N VAL A 95 -5.14 4.37 0.69
CA VAL A 95 -4.06 3.71 1.40
C VAL A 95 -4.06 2.22 1.06
N LEU A 96 -3.08 1.76 0.29
CA LEU A 96 -2.86 0.33 0.09
C LEU A 96 -2.08 -0.22 1.28
N GLY A 97 -2.82 -0.58 2.32
CA GLY A 97 -2.27 -1.06 3.59
C GLY A 97 -3.35 -1.57 4.53
N CYS A 98 -2.94 -2.06 5.68
CA CYS A 98 -3.84 -2.52 6.73
C CYS A 98 -4.49 -1.34 7.51
N ASP A 99 -5.35 -1.66 8.47
CA ASP A 99 -6.00 -0.68 9.34
C ASP A 99 -4.98 0.27 9.99
N SER A 100 -3.87 -0.26 10.53
CA SER A 100 -2.83 0.56 11.15
C SER A 100 -2.16 1.57 10.19
N ALA A 101 -1.95 1.17 8.94
CA ALA A 101 -1.42 2.07 7.92
C ALA A 101 -2.43 3.17 7.56
N THR A 102 -3.70 2.81 7.49
CA THR A 102 -4.80 3.74 7.21
C THR A 102 -4.98 4.75 8.33
N GLU A 103 -4.96 4.31 9.60
CA GLU A 103 -5.02 5.22 10.75
C GLU A 103 -3.81 6.15 10.82
N SER A 104 -2.61 5.65 10.50
CA SER A 104 -1.42 6.51 10.41
C SER A 104 -1.55 7.59 9.35
N ALA A 105 -2.18 7.27 8.21
CA ALA A 105 -2.47 8.25 7.16
C ALA A 105 -3.53 9.26 7.61
N ARG A 106 -4.63 8.82 8.27
CA ARG A 106 -5.65 9.71 8.83
C ARG A 106 -5.06 10.71 9.81
N GLU A 107 -4.24 10.23 10.75
CA GLU A 107 -3.57 11.10 11.72
C GLU A 107 -2.61 12.09 11.04
N ALA A 108 -1.87 11.65 10.01
CA ALA A 108 -0.95 12.51 9.27
C ALA A 108 -1.66 13.60 8.46
N LEU A 109 -2.89 13.33 8.00
CA LEU A 109 -3.65 14.20 7.09
C LEU A 109 -4.82 14.93 7.77
N LYS A 110 -4.99 14.79 9.08
CA LYS A 110 -6.12 15.39 9.83
C LYS A 110 -6.29 16.91 9.68
N SER A 111 -5.25 17.61 9.22
CA SER A 111 -5.25 19.06 9.04
C SER A 111 -5.73 19.53 7.66
N ILE A 112 -6.06 18.62 6.75
CA ILE A 112 -6.57 18.93 5.42
C ILE A 112 -7.90 18.22 5.18
N ASP A 113 -8.75 18.82 4.37
CA ASP A 113 -10.00 18.22 3.92
C ASP A 113 -9.69 17.25 2.76
N CYS A 114 -9.48 15.99 3.11
CA CYS A 114 -9.12 14.94 2.19
C CYS A 114 -9.78 13.63 2.62
N LYS A 115 -10.50 13.00 1.69
CA LYS A 115 -11.13 11.70 1.96
C LYS A 115 -10.07 10.60 2.00
N ILE A 116 -10.06 9.79 3.05
CA ILE A 116 -9.10 8.70 3.19
C ILE A 116 -9.83 7.37 3.11
N ILE A 117 -9.44 6.56 2.13
CA ILE A 117 -10.02 5.26 1.82
C ILE A 117 -9.00 4.18 2.10
N GLN A 118 -9.41 3.17 2.86
CA GLN A 118 -8.63 1.96 3.03
C GLN A 118 -8.76 1.10 1.76
N GLY A 119 -7.63 0.86 1.10
CA GLY A 119 -7.59 0.11 -0.16
C GLY A 119 -7.41 -1.40 0.01
N MET A 120 -7.14 -1.88 1.22
CA MET A 120 -6.93 -3.30 1.51
C MET A 120 -7.59 -3.71 2.83
N GLU A 121 -8.18 -4.89 2.84
CA GLU A 121 -8.74 -5.53 4.02
C GLU A 121 -7.79 -6.61 4.54
N VAL A 122 -7.60 -6.66 5.85
CA VAL A 122 -6.83 -7.73 6.50
C VAL A 122 -7.72 -8.96 6.66
N LYS A 123 -7.43 -10.02 5.91
CA LYS A 123 -8.16 -11.30 5.97
C LYS A 123 -7.46 -12.39 6.77
N GLY A 124 -6.18 -12.19 7.06
CA GLY A 124 -5.41 -13.20 7.77
C GLY A 124 -3.99 -12.73 8.08
N ILE A 125 -3.29 -13.59 8.79
CA ILE A 125 -1.88 -13.43 9.14
C ILE A 125 -1.06 -14.35 8.24
N VAL A 126 -0.07 -13.78 7.57
CA VAL A 126 0.85 -14.53 6.70
C VAL A 126 2.11 -14.85 7.48
N ASN A 127 2.43 -16.14 7.59
CA ASN A 127 3.71 -16.62 8.05
C ASN A 127 4.47 -17.21 6.85
N VAL A 128 5.66 -16.68 6.58
CA VAL A 128 6.48 -17.07 5.43
C VAL A 128 7.95 -17.13 5.82
N LYS A 129 8.72 -17.93 5.09
CA LYS A 129 10.18 -17.90 5.17
C LYS A 129 10.72 -17.04 4.03
N ALA A 130 11.53 -16.06 4.34
CA ALA A 130 12.23 -15.28 3.34
C ALA A 130 13.51 -16.03 2.92
N ARG A 131 13.71 -16.22 1.63
CA ARG A 131 14.92 -16.78 1.06
C ARG A 131 15.62 -15.75 0.18
N PHE A 132 16.87 -15.54 0.47
CA PHE A 132 17.72 -14.65 -0.29
C PHE A 132 18.40 -15.40 -1.44
N HIS A 133 18.31 -14.88 -2.66
CA HIS A 133 18.96 -15.41 -3.84
C HIS A 133 19.99 -14.40 -4.35
N PHE A 134 21.22 -14.87 -4.52
CA PHE A 134 22.26 -14.05 -5.16
C PHE A 134 21.90 -13.81 -6.65
N PRO A 135 22.11 -12.60 -7.21
CA PRO A 135 22.77 -11.43 -6.64
C PRO A 135 21.87 -10.46 -5.83
N GLY A 136 20.58 -10.71 -5.63
CA GLY A 136 19.81 -9.76 -4.84
C GLY A 136 18.29 -9.85 -4.98
N THR A 137 17.78 -11.07 -5.04
CA THR A 137 16.33 -11.32 -5.04
C THR A 137 15.91 -11.98 -3.75
N VAL A 138 14.79 -11.56 -3.18
CA VAL A 138 14.17 -12.20 -2.01
C VAL A 138 12.88 -12.86 -2.43
N SER A 139 12.79 -14.19 -2.29
CA SER A 139 11.54 -14.95 -2.44
C SER A 139 10.90 -15.25 -1.09
N LEU A 140 9.60 -15.57 -1.12
CA LEU A 140 8.85 -16.02 0.04
C LEU A 140 8.46 -17.49 -0.16
N GLU A 141 8.85 -18.31 0.79
CA GLU A 141 8.63 -19.76 0.78
C GLU A 141 7.83 -20.21 2.00
N ASP A 142 7.34 -21.45 1.97
CA ASP A 142 6.58 -22.07 3.06
C ASP A 142 5.43 -21.18 3.57
N CYS A 143 4.71 -20.56 2.64
CA CYS A 143 3.63 -19.65 2.98
C CYS A 143 2.50 -20.35 3.72
N ARG A 144 2.22 -19.90 4.94
CA ARG A 144 1.09 -20.33 5.75
C ARG A 144 0.21 -19.12 6.07
N ILE A 145 -1.06 -19.21 5.68
CA ILE A 145 -2.05 -18.16 5.95
C ILE A 145 -2.97 -18.65 7.06
N VAL A 146 -3.03 -17.89 8.16
CA VAL A 146 -3.98 -18.11 9.26
C VAL A 146 -5.08 -17.06 9.11
N SER A 147 -6.29 -17.51 8.82
CA SER A 147 -7.45 -16.62 8.70
C SER A 147 -7.76 -15.95 10.03
N MET A 148 -8.04 -14.67 10.00
CA MET A 148 -8.56 -13.96 11.18
C MET A 148 -10.01 -14.39 11.42
N PRO A 149 -10.43 -14.60 12.68
CA PRO A 149 -11.84 -14.81 12.98
C PRO A 149 -12.64 -13.61 12.48
N ASN A 150 -13.75 -13.89 11.79
CA ASN A 150 -14.61 -12.82 11.29
C ASN A 150 -15.00 -11.88 12.44
N LYS A 151 -14.60 -10.62 12.37
CA LYS A 151 -15.18 -9.58 13.21
C LYS A 151 -16.67 -9.55 12.88
N LYS A 152 -17.54 -10.00 13.80
CA LYS A 152 -18.97 -9.69 13.73
C LYS A 152 -19.04 -8.15 13.64
N LYS A 153 -19.68 -7.64 12.60
CA LYS A 153 -20.04 -6.22 12.55
C LYS A 153 -21.02 -6.01 13.71
N GLU A 154 -20.56 -5.35 14.75
CA GLU A 154 -21.43 -4.72 15.73
C GLU A 154 -22.07 -3.50 15.10
#